data_75b0399c8585613c98deab1f2dadc5b7
#
_entry.id   75b0399c8585613c98deab1f2dadc5b7
#
_cell.length_a   1.000
_cell.length_b   1.000
_cell.length_c   1.000
_cell.angle_alpha   90.00
_cell.angle_beta   90.00
_cell.angle_gamma   90.00
#
_symmetry.space_group_name_H-M   'P 1'
#
loop_
_entity.id
_entity.type
_entity.pdbx_description
1 polymer ?
#
loop_
_entity_poly.entity_id
_entity_poly.type
_entity_poly.pdbx_seq_one_letter_code
_entity_poly.pdbx_strand_id
1 'polypeptide(L)'
;MESKDIELRSKQVRKIIGQIPPLLVRSGIGVIGIIMALLLAVAAFVPYPETAECDITLTDIQQGQVSATGELPYACITQVSTGMKAEIELEGYTSKEYGYLQGTVTTVSTRIISRNGHNYFSFTLSLKEVSFMQKGMKGKASIILSEKTLLGRIWE
;
A
#
# COMPACT_ATOMS: atom_id res chain seq x y z
N MET A 1 57.79 -16.25 46.45
CA MET A 1 56.86 -15.11 46.64
C MET A 1 56.05 -14.72 45.38
N GLU A 2 56.20 -15.47 44.29
CA GLU A 2 55.66 -15.09 42.95
C GLU A 2 54.29 -15.66 42.59
N SER A 3 53.83 -16.73 43.26
CA SER A 3 52.56 -17.37 42.93
C SER A 3 51.30 -16.65 43.45
N LYS A 4 51.44 -15.80 44.48
CA LYS A 4 50.32 -15.06 45.07
C LYS A 4 49.89 -13.84 44.24
N ASP A 5 50.80 -13.22 43.52
CA ASP A 5 50.53 -12.06 42.67
C ASP A 5 49.79 -12.44 41.37
N ILE A 6 50.04 -13.64 40.85
CA ILE A 6 49.40 -14.15 39.62
C ILE A 6 47.92 -14.51 39.88
N GLU A 7 47.61 -15.07 41.04
CA GLU A 7 46.20 -15.38 41.40
C GLU A 7 45.34 -14.13 41.66
N LEU A 8 45.92 -13.08 42.26
CA LEU A 8 45.22 -11.83 42.51
C LEU A 8 44.91 -11.07 41.20
N ARG A 9 45.82 -11.10 40.23
CA ARG A 9 45.57 -10.52 38.89
C ARG A 9 44.50 -11.29 38.10
N SER A 10 44.50 -12.61 38.19
CA SER A 10 43.47 -13.42 37.49
C SER A 10 42.08 -13.23 38.05
N LYS A 11 41.94 -13.01 39.37
CA LYS A 11 40.63 -12.71 40.02
C LYS A 11 40.10 -11.32 39.68
N GLN A 12 40.98 -10.31 39.59
CA GLN A 12 40.58 -8.96 39.18
C GLN A 12 40.19 -8.90 37.69
N VAL A 13 40.90 -9.58 36.81
CA VAL A 13 40.58 -9.65 35.38
C VAL A 13 39.28 -10.41 35.15
N ARG A 14 39.01 -11.50 35.85
CA ARG A 14 37.73 -12.21 35.82
C ARG A 14 36.56 -11.36 36.28
N LYS A 15 36.77 -10.47 37.26
CA LYS A 15 35.73 -9.58 37.79
C LYS A 15 35.38 -8.46 36.80
N ILE A 16 36.33 -8.04 35.96
CA ILE A 16 36.13 -6.99 34.94
C ILE A 16 35.46 -7.56 33.71
N ILE A 17 35.81 -8.79 33.28
CA ILE A 17 35.22 -9.42 32.09
C ILE A 17 33.85 -10.02 32.33
N GLY A 18 33.50 -10.32 33.62
CA GLY A 18 32.22 -10.96 33.98
C GLY A 18 31.09 -10.03 34.41
N GLN A 19 31.32 -8.73 34.47
CA GLN A 19 30.26 -7.77 34.87
C GLN A 19 29.79 -6.94 33.68
N ILE A 20 29.02 -7.58 32.81
CA ILE A 20 28.06 -6.83 32.00
C ILE A 20 27.04 -6.28 33.03
N PRO A 21 26.91 -4.95 33.20
CA PRO A 21 25.97 -4.40 34.16
C PRO A 21 24.58 -4.95 33.85
N PRO A 22 23.93 -5.68 34.75
CA PRO A 22 22.62 -6.29 34.49
C PRO A 22 21.57 -5.23 34.17
N LEU A 23 21.78 -4.00 34.60
CA LEU A 23 20.95 -2.84 34.25
C LEU A 23 20.99 -2.48 32.77
N LEU A 24 22.18 -2.52 32.12
CA LEU A 24 22.32 -2.21 30.67
C LEU A 24 21.62 -3.25 29.80
N VAL A 25 21.76 -4.55 30.14
CA VAL A 25 21.08 -5.62 29.40
C VAL A 25 19.57 -5.54 29.60
N ARG A 26 19.12 -5.33 30.83
CA ARG A 26 17.70 -5.23 31.18
C ARG A 26 17.01 -4.00 30.58
N SER A 27 17.69 -2.83 30.59
CA SER A 27 17.17 -1.61 29.95
C SER A 27 17.21 -1.69 28.43
N GLY A 28 18.25 -2.30 27.83
CA GLY A 28 18.34 -2.50 26.39
C GLY A 28 17.20 -3.36 25.84
N ILE A 29 16.89 -4.49 26.49
CA ILE A 29 15.74 -5.34 26.14
C ILE A 29 14.42 -4.58 26.29
N GLY A 30 14.28 -3.78 27.37
CA GLY A 30 13.10 -2.95 27.62
C GLY A 30 12.88 -1.91 26.52
N VAL A 31 13.92 -1.20 26.10
CA VAL A 31 13.86 -0.22 25.00
C VAL A 31 13.47 -0.87 23.69
N ILE A 32 14.09 -2.01 23.35
CA ILE A 32 13.75 -2.76 22.14
C ILE A 32 12.28 -3.21 22.18
N GLY A 33 11.80 -3.69 23.33
CA GLY A 33 10.41 -4.09 23.52
C GLY A 33 9.43 -2.94 23.31
N ILE A 34 9.75 -1.75 23.81
CA ILE A 34 8.92 -0.54 23.63
C ILE A 34 8.90 -0.13 22.16
N ILE A 35 10.06 -0.12 21.47
CA ILE A 35 10.14 0.22 20.04
C ILE A 35 9.31 -0.77 19.22
N MET A 36 9.43 -2.07 19.51
CA MET A 36 8.67 -3.11 18.82
C MET A 36 7.15 -2.95 19.04
N ALA A 37 6.73 -2.68 20.28
CA ALA A 37 5.32 -2.42 20.60
C ALA A 37 4.79 -1.18 19.88
N LEU A 38 5.59 -0.12 19.79
CA LEU A 38 5.22 1.10 19.08
C LEU A 38 5.11 0.87 17.57
N LEU A 39 6.01 0.11 16.96
CA LEU A 39 5.94 -0.28 15.55
C LEU A 39 4.69 -1.13 15.26
N LEU A 40 4.36 -2.08 16.14
CA LEU A 40 3.13 -2.88 16.00
C LEU A 40 1.87 -2.00 16.14
N ALA A 41 1.88 -1.05 17.06
CA ALA A 41 0.76 -0.10 17.21
C ALA A 41 0.58 0.74 15.93
N VAL A 42 1.67 1.28 15.37
CA VAL A 42 1.62 2.02 14.10
C VAL A 42 1.10 1.14 12.97
N ALA A 43 1.59 -0.10 12.84
CA ALA A 43 1.14 -1.05 11.82
C ALA A 43 -0.35 -1.42 11.95
N ALA A 44 -0.92 -1.34 13.16
CA ALA A 44 -2.35 -1.58 13.40
C ALA A 44 -3.24 -0.43 12.89
N PHE A 45 -2.72 0.80 12.93
CA PHE A 45 -3.51 2.00 12.60
C PHE A 45 -3.30 2.49 11.17
N VAL A 46 -2.20 2.11 10.50
CA VAL A 46 -1.93 2.54 9.12
C VAL A 46 -2.77 1.71 8.16
N PRO A 47 -3.77 2.31 7.46
CA PRO A 47 -4.49 1.64 6.40
C PRO A 47 -3.54 1.45 5.21
N TYR A 48 -3.53 0.26 4.65
CA TYR A 48 -2.81 -0.04 3.41
C TYR A 48 -3.83 -0.47 2.35
N PRO A 49 -4.29 0.48 1.50
CA PRO A 49 -5.29 0.17 0.50
C PRO A 49 -4.72 -0.81 -0.54
N GLU A 50 -5.48 -1.84 -0.86
CA GLU A 50 -5.22 -2.71 -1.98
C GLU A 50 -5.87 -2.11 -3.22
N THR A 51 -5.08 -1.86 -4.27
CA THR A 51 -5.55 -1.22 -5.50
C THR A 51 -5.32 -2.13 -6.70
N ALA A 52 -6.28 -2.10 -7.62
CA ALA A 52 -6.10 -2.68 -8.96
C ALA A 52 -5.83 -1.56 -9.95
N GLU A 53 -4.64 -1.57 -10.53
CA GLU A 53 -4.25 -0.60 -11.55
C GLU A 53 -4.65 -1.08 -12.95
N CYS A 54 -5.11 -0.17 -13.76
CA CYS A 54 -5.49 -0.43 -15.14
C CYS A 54 -5.38 0.81 -16.01
N ASP A 55 -5.26 0.59 -17.30
CA ASP A 55 -5.33 1.66 -18.30
C ASP A 55 -6.78 1.99 -18.60
N ILE A 56 -7.09 3.28 -18.67
CA ILE A 56 -8.41 3.79 -18.99
C ILE A 56 -8.36 4.75 -20.19
N THR A 57 -9.49 4.90 -20.84
CA THR A 57 -9.67 5.90 -21.90
C THR A 57 -10.97 6.67 -21.65
N LEU A 58 -10.90 7.99 -21.75
CA LEU A 58 -12.09 8.86 -21.62
C LEU A 58 -12.97 8.67 -22.87
N THR A 59 -14.19 8.18 -22.65
CA THR A 59 -15.13 7.80 -23.73
C THR A 59 -16.14 8.88 -24.03
N ASP A 60 -16.65 9.54 -23.02
CA ASP A 60 -17.70 10.54 -23.17
C ASP A 60 -17.62 11.63 -22.13
N ILE A 61 -18.04 12.86 -22.52
CA ILE A 61 -18.08 14.03 -21.64
C ILE A 61 -19.50 14.61 -21.75
N GLN A 62 -20.27 14.52 -20.67
CA GLN A 62 -21.65 15.01 -20.64
C GLN A 62 -21.92 15.80 -19.35
N GLN A 63 -22.36 17.06 -19.50
CA GLN A 63 -22.94 17.89 -18.43
C GLN A 63 -22.20 17.88 -17.10
N GLY A 64 -20.86 18.01 -17.13
CA GLY A 64 -20.05 18.06 -15.90
C GLY A 64 -19.60 16.70 -15.37
N GLN A 65 -19.93 15.61 -16.06
CA GLN A 65 -19.46 14.26 -15.79
C GLN A 65 -18.73 13.68 -17.00
N VAL A 66 -17.67 12.95 -16.72
CA VAL A 66 -16.86 12.27 -17.73
C VAL A 66 -16.94 10.78 -17.48
N SER A 67 -17.20 10.03 -18.54
CA SER A 67 -17.17 8.57 -18.53
C SER A 67 -15.84 8.08 -19.08
N ALA A 68 -15.19 7.21 -18.33
CA ALA A 68 -13.97 6.52 -18.76
C ALA A 68 -14.21 5.01 -18.77
N THR A 69 -13.66 4.34 -19.76
CA THR A 69 -13.73 2.88 -19.87
C THR A 69 -12.33 2.30 -19.71
N GLY A 70 -12.22 1.24 -18.92
CA GLY A 70 -10.99 0.49 -18.71
C GLY A 70 -11.21 -1.01 -18.81
N GLU A 71 -10.10 -1.74 -18.87
CA GLU A 71 -10.07 -3.20 -18.88
C GLU A 71 -9.23 -3.71 -17.72
N LEU A 72 -9.72 -4.70 -16.98
CA LEU A 72 -9.00 -5.38 -15.92
C LEU A 72 -8.88 -6.88 -16.19
N PRO A 73 -7.82 -7.54 -15.68
CA PRO A 73 -7.73 -9.00 -15.74
C PRO A 73 -8.95 -9.66 -15.10
N TYR A 74 -9.46 -10.71 -15.72
CA TYR A 74 -10.69 -11.40 -15.25
C TYR A 74 -10.53 -11.98 -13.85
N ALA A 75 -9.31 -12.22 -13.38
CA ALA A 75 -9.02 -12.64 -12.01
C ALA A 75 -9.55 -11.64 -10.95
N CYS A 76 -9.68 -10.36 -11.29
CA CYS A 76 -10.15 -9.32 -10.38
C CYS A 76 -11.68 -9.13 -10.40
N ILE A 77 -12.44 -9.90 -11.22
CA ILE A 77 -13.90 -9.71 -11.44
C ILE A 77 -14.72 -9.79 -10.14
N THR A 78 -14.31 -10.66 -9.21
CA THR A 78 -14.99 -10.84 -7.92
C THR A 78 -14.69 -9.75 -6.91
N GLN A 79 -13.61 -9.01 -7.12
CA GLN A 79 -13.11 -7.98 -6.20
C GLN A 79 -13.62 -6.59 -6.58
N VAL A 80 -13.97 -6.37 -7.86
CA VAL A 80 -14.44 -5.07 -8.36
C VAL A 80 -15.95 -5.02 -8.41
N SER A 81 -16.52 -4.02 -7.75
CA SER A 81 -17.98 -3.81 -7.69
C SER A 81 -18.35 -2.37 -8.03
N THR A 82 -19.58 -2.19 -8.47
CA THR A 82 -20.16 -0.86 -8.71
C THR A 82 -20.18 -0.04 -7.42
N GLY A 83 -19.82 1.23 -7.50
CA GLY A 83 -19.74 2.14 -6.35
C GLY A 83 -18.36 2.24 -5.74
N MET A 84 -17.38 1.41 -6.14
CA MET A 84 -15.99 1.51 -5.67
C MET A 84 -15.34 2.80 -6.13
N LYS A 85 -14.51 3.37 -5.26
CA LYS A 85 -13.72 4.57 -5.55
C LYS A 85 -12.50 4.20 -6.39
N ALA A 86 -12.13 5.09 -7.28
CA ALA A 86 -10.93 4.97 -8.09
C ALA A 86 -10.17 6.30 -8.10
N GLU A 87 -8.86 6.22 -8.01
CA GLU A 87 -7.95 7.33 -8.22
C GLU A 87 -7.43 7.29 -9.66
N ILE A 88 -7.51 8.42 -10.35
CA ILE A 88 -7.24 8.50 -11.78
C ILE A 88 -6.14 9.52 -12.03
N GLU A 89 -5.18 9.14 -12.85
CA GLU A 89 -4.12 9.98 -13.37
C GLU A 89 -4.19 9.98 -14.90
N LEU A 90 -4.34 11.16 -15.50
CA LEU A 90 -4.42 11.29 -16.95
C LEU A 90 -3.04 11.55 -17.56
N GLU A 91 -2.84 11.05 -18.76
CA GLU A 91 -1.60 11.27 -19.51
C GLU A 91 -1.38 12.76 -19.78
N GLY A 92 -0.21 13.27 -19.38
CA GLY A 92 0.11 14.70 -19.46
C GLY A 92 -0.32 15.53 -18.23
N TYR A 93 -1.12 14.95 -17.31
CA TYR A 93 -1.59 15.61 -16.08
C TYR A 93 -1.26 14.75 -14.88
N THR A 94 0.00 14.84 -14.44
CA THR A 94 0.53 13.97 -13.39
C THR A 94 -0.08 14.30 -12.02
N SER A 95 -0.23 13.25 -11.20
CA SER A 95 -0.73 13.37 -9.82
C SER A 95 0.08 14.31 -8.93
N LYS A 96 1.37 14.51 -9.25
CA LYS A 96 2.26 15.43 -8.52
C LYS A 96 1.89 16.90 -8.69
N GLU A 97 1.36 17.28 -9.85
CA GLU A 97 1.01 18.69 -10.18
C GLU A 97 -0.47 18.97 -9.96
N TYR A 98 -1.33 18.03 -10.30
CA TYR A 98 -2.79 18.21 -10.33
C TYR A 98 -3.53 17.39 -9.27
N GLY A 99 -2.84 16.51 -8.55
CA GLY A 99 -3.46 15.55 -7.64
C GLY A 99 -4.12 14.39 -8.39
N TYR A 100 -4.63 13.41 -7.64
CA TYR A 100 -5.44 12.34 -8.21
C TYR A 100 -6.88 12.80 -8.44
N LEU A 101 -7.39 12.52 -9.64
CA LEU A 101 -8.79 12.72 -9.94
C LEU A 101 -9.61 11.59 -9.31
N GLN A 102 -10.70 11.95 -8.64
CA GLN A 102 -11.57 10.98 -7.98
C GLN A 102 -12.65 10.52 -8.94
N GLY A 103 -12.73 9.20 -9.10
CA GLY A 103 -13.78 8.55 -9.90
C GLY A 103 -14.51 7.49 -9.09
N THR A 104 -15.64 7.05 -9.64
CA THR A 104 -16.45 5.96 -9.07
C THR A 104 -16.79 4.96 -10.16
N VAL A 105 -16.67 3.67 -9.87
CA VAL A 105 -17.09 2.59 -10.77
C VAL A 105 -18.60 2.60 -10.92
N THR A 106 -19.09 2.87 -12.12
CA THR A 106 -20.54 2.92 -12.40
C THR A 106 -21.07 1.59 -12.94
N THR A 107 -20.28 0.91 -13.76
CA THR A 107 -20.71 -0.34 -14.38
C THR A 107 -19.53 -1.29 -14.49
N VAL A 108 -19.77 -2.56 -14.18
CA VAL A 108 -18.82 -3.66 -14.39
C VAL A 108 -19.45 -4.64 -15.37
N SER A 109 -18.79 -4.86 -16.51
CA SER A 109 -19.27 -5.80 -17.52
C SER A 109 -18.75 -7.20 -17.21
N THR A 110 -19.65 -8.15 -17.14
CA THR A 110 -19.28 -9.59 -16.97
C THR A 110 -18.86 -10.26 -18.28
N ARG A 111 -18.91 -9.51 -19.39
CA ARG A 111 -18.51 -10.04 -20.69
C ARG A 111 -16.99 -10.22 -20.76
N ILE A 112 -16.56 -11.44 -21.09
CA ILE A 112 -15.16 -11.78 -21.23
C ILE A 112 -14.63 -11.21 -22.56
N ILE A 113 -13.51 -10.50 -22.47
CA ILE A 113 -12.71 -10.02 -23.60
C ILE A 113 -11.42 -10.81 -23.58
N SER A 114 -11.17 -11.64 -24.61
CA SER A 114 -9.94 -12.41 -24.71
C SER A 114 -8.95 -11.69 -25.63
N ARG A 115 -7.74 -11.42 -25.11
CA ARG A 115 -6.65 -10.79 -25.85
C ARG A 115 -5.33 -11.46 -25.48
N ASN A 116 -4.53 -11.88 -26.47
CA ASN A 116 -3.23 -12.51 -26.26
C ASN A 116 -3.25 -13.70 -25.27
N GLY A 117 -4.33 -14.51 -25.27
CA GLY A 117 -4.47 -15.65 -24.37
C GLY A 117 -4.87 -15.32 -22.92
N HIS A 118 -5.10 -14.05 -22.62
CA HIS A 118 -5.59 -13.60 -21.31
C HIS A 118 -7.02 -13.08 -21.41
N ASN A 119 -7.79 -13.33 -20.36
CA ASN A 119 -9.16 -12.87 -20.26
C ASN A 119 -9.24 -11.58 -19.44
N TYR A 120 -9.99 -10.61 -19.95
CA TYR A 120 -10.26 -9.31 -19.34
C TYR A 120 -11.76 -9.09 -19.25
N PHE A 121 -12.16 -8.17 -18.38
CA PHE A 121 -13.50 -7.59 -18.36
C PHE A 121 -13.39 -6.07 -18.46
N SER A 122 -14.40 -5.45 -19.05
CA SER A 122 -14.48 -3.99 -19.13
C SER A 122 -15.31 -3.42 -17.98
N PHE A 123 -14.96 -2.22 -17.56
CA PHE A 123 -15.72 -1.46 -16.58
C PHE A 123 -15.78 0.00 -17.01
N THR A 124 -16.76 0.72 -16.48
CA THR A 124 -16.92 2.17 -16.71
C THR A 124 -16.79 2.91 -15.40
N LEU A 125 -16.03 3.99 -15.42
CA LEU A 125 -15.88 4.94 -14.33
C LEU A 125 -16.64 6.23 -14.68
N SER A 126 -17.23 6.86 -13.67
CA SER A 126 -17.68 8.25 -13.73
C SER A 126 -16.77 9.12 -12.89
N LEU A 127 -16.31 10.22 -13.45
CA LEU A 127 -15.50 11.22 -12.78
C LEU A 127 -16.05 12.63 -13.06
N LYS A 128 -15.70 13.58 -12.19
CA LYS A 128 -16.09 14.97 -12.36
C LYS A 128 -15.29 15.60 -13.49
N GLU A 129 -15.96 16.32 -14.37
CA GLU A 129 -15.31 17.03 -15.47
C GLU A 129 -14.36 18.12 -14.94
N VAL A 130 -13.18 18.19 -15.53
CA VAL A 130 -12.22 19.27 -15.34
C VAL A 130 -11.87 19.87 -16.70
N SER A 131 -11.62 21.17 -16.76
CA SER A 131 -11.51 21.98 -17.98
C SER A 131 -10.52 21.48 -19.03
N PHE A 132 -9.53 20.68 -18.62
CA PHE A 132 -8.52 20.14 -19.53
C PHE A 132 -8.87 18.78 -20.13
N MET A 133 -9.95 18.14 -19.68
CA MET A 133 -10.33 16.81 -20.15
C MET A 133 -10.87 16.85 -21.57
N GLN A 134 -10.41 15.89 -22.36
CA GLN A 134 -10.86 15.70 -23.74
C GLN A 134 -11.21 14.23 -23.98
N LYS A 135 -12.22 14.01 -24.82
CA LYS A 135 -12.58 12.65 -25.27
C LYS A 135 -11.39 11.97 -25.97
N GLY A 136 -11.13 10.72 -25.61
CA GLY A 136 -10.03 9.94 -26.15
C GLY A 136 -8.73 10.07 -25.37
N MET A 137 -8.66 10.93 -24.34
CA MET A 137 -7.49 10.96 -23.45
C MET A 137 -7.34 9.62 -22.74
N LYS A 138 -6.09 9.19 -22.61
CA LYS A 138 -5.72 7.98 -21.89
C LYS A 138 -5.24 8.35 -20.48
N GLY A 139 -5.29 7.38 -19.59
CA GLY A 139 -4.80 7.53 -18.24
C GLY A 139 -4.70 6.18 -17.54
N LYS A 140 -4.30 6.25 -16.28
CA LYS A 140 -4.29 5.10 -15.36
C LYS A 140 -5.33 5.31 -14.28
N ALA A 141 -6.03 4.26 -13.94
CA ALA A 141 -6.95 4.24 -12.81
C ALA A 141 -6.50 3.19 -11.80
N SER A 142 -6.52 3.56 -10.54
CA SER A 142 -6.26 2.69 -9.40
C SER A 142 -7.56 2.52 -8.64
N ILE A 143 -8.23 1.37 -8.82
CA ILE A 143 -9.49 1.06 -8.11
C ILE A 143 -9.14 0.57 -6.72
N ILE A 144 -9.73 1.18 -5.69
CA ILE A 144 -9.53 0.80 -4.29
C ILE A 144 -10.39 -0.41 -3.97
N LEU A 145 -9.76 -1.58 -3.86
CA LEU A 145 -10.43 -2.86 -3.63
C LEU A 145 -10.75 -3.09 -2.14
N SER A 146 -9.82 -2.69 -1.26
CA SER A 146 -9.94 -2.92 0.18
C SER A 146 -9.15 -1.87 0.95
N GLU A 147 -9.70 -1.40 2.08
CA GLU A 147 -9.03 -0.52 3.03
C GLU A 147 -8.64 -1.31 4.29
N LYS A 148 -7.99 -2.46 4.14
CA LYS A 148 -7.52 -3.25 5.29
C LYS A 148 -6.25 -2.65 5.86
N THR A 149 -6.11 -2.74 7.19
CA THR A 149 -4.85 -2.39 7.86
C THR A 149 -3.80 -3.47 7.67
N LEU A 150 -2.51 -3.09 7.82
CA LEU A 150 -1.39 -4.03 7.69
C LEU A 150 -1.54 -5.25 8.62
N LEU A 151 -1.99 -5.05 9.85
CA LEU A 151 -2.21 -6.12 10.83
C LEU A 151 -3.38 -7.03 10.44
N GLY A 152 -4.46 -6.49 9.88
CA GLY A 152 -5.60 -7.25 9.40
C GLY A 152 -5.24 -8.24 8.28
N ARG A 153 -4.17 -7.95 7.52
CA ARG A 153 -3.70 -8.78 6.41
C ARG A 153 -2.81 -9.95 6.87
N ILE A 154 -2.09 -9.80 8.00
CA ILE A 154 -1.21 -10.87 8.53
C ILE A 154 -2.04 -11.97 9.19
N TRP A 155 -3.25 -11.66 9.63
CA TRP A 155 -4.12 -12.57 10.40
C TRP A 155 -5.11 -13.37 9.52
N GLU A 156 -5.13 -13.17 8.21
CA GLU A 156 -5.97 -13.86 7.22
C GLU A 156 -5.20 -15.00 6.51
#